data_99995a220e7793a9dce47f69e06aaf9a
#
_entry.id   99995a220e7793a9dce47f69e06aaf9a
#
_cell.length_a   1.000
_cell.length_b   1.000
_cell.length_c   1.000
_cell.angle_alpha   90.00
_cell.angle_beta   90.00
_cell.angle_gamma   90.00
#
_symmetry.space_group_name_H-M   'P 1'
#
loop_
_entity.id
_entity.type
_entity.pdbx_description
1 polymer ?
#
loop_
_entity_poly.entity_id
_entity_poly.type
_entity_poly.pdbx_seq_one_letter_code
_entity_poly.pdbx_strand_id
1 'polypeptide(L)'
;LIRGQKVYITWGEHDMTENIVHLVLARLPDAPLGVKGISLFLVPKVLVNEDGSLGEKNDLKALSLEDKIGIHACPTCVMSYGDKTGAIGYLVGEENKGMQCMFTMMNNARLTVGLQGVSIAERAYQQALSFCKERIQGIAPGYQDAGPIIRHPDVHRMLATMKSITEAARALTYTACAEVDFAAGNLSDEEQDQHHRRLGLLTPIVKGWCTETAQEVASLSLQCHGGMGYIEETGIAQIYRDARILPIYEGTNGIQSMDLVGRKITGDGGLGIKELILEMKSFANQTSLDALLSKAQLDRFKESLTALEEASALVLNNSENKHYVGMIAFDMLMMSGTITAAWQMLKS
;
A
#
# COMPACT_ATOMS: atom_id res chain seq x y z
N LEU A 1 5.65 33.60 -0.95
CA LEU A 1 4.64 33.57 0.11
C LEU A 1 3.49 32.65 -0.28
N ILE A 2 3.15 31.69 0.59
CA ILE A 2 2.09 30.72 0.37
C ILE A 2 0.86 31.15 1.16
N ARG A 3 -0.34 30.99 0.55
CA ARG A 3 -1.63 31.25 1.18
C ARG A 3 -2.61 30.15 0.81
N GLY A 4 -3.43 29.73 1.78
CA GLY A 4 -4.48 28.73 1.60
C GLY A 4 -4.52 27.68 2.67
N GLN A 5 -5.44 26.73 2.51
CA GLN A 5 -5.65 25.64 3.46
C GLN A 5 -5.35 24.28 2.84
N LYS A 6 -4.89 23.37 3.66
CA LYS A 6 -4.69 21.96 3.34
C LYS A 6 -5.41 21.11 4.36
N VAL A 7 -6.10 20.08 3.91
CA VAL A 7 -6.85 19.16 4.76
C VAL A 7 -6.19 17.79 4.76
N TYR A 8 -6.48 17.00 5.79
CA TYR A 8 -5.98 15.64 5.95
C TYR A 8 -4.45 15.54 5.98
N ILE A 9 -3.80 16.53 6.62
CA ILE A 9 -2.35 16.56 6.72
C ILE A 9 -1.90 15.72 7.92
N THR A 10 -1.39 14.55 7.64
CA THR A 10 -0.82 13.64 8.63
C THR A 10 0.43 14.26 9.23
N TRP A 11 0.49 14.31 10.58
CA TRP A 11 1.58 14.93 11.33
C TRP A 11 1.84 16.40 10.99
N GLY A 12 0.79 17.12 10.53
CA GLY A 12 0.90 18.55 10.21
C GLY A 12 1.26 19.42 11.42
N GLU A 13 0.94 18.97 12.64
CA GLU A 13 1.30 19.62 13.90
C GLU A 13 1.56 18.55 14.97
N HIS A 14 2.62 18.71 15.72
CA HIS A 14 3.00 17.88 16.88
C HIS A 14 4.04 18.60 17.74
N ASP A 15 4.35 18.03 18.91
CA ASP A 15 5.31 18.55 19.90
C ASP A 15 6.55 17.65 20.10
N MET A 16 6.76 16.68 19.18
CA MET A 16 7.87 15.72 19.31
C MET A 16 9.21 16.26 18.82
N THR A 17 9.22 17.38 18.10
CA THR A 17 10.42 18.03 17.56
C THR A 17 10.34 19.54 17.76
N GLU A 18 11.50 20.21 17.77
CA GLU A 18 11.59 21.66 17.90
C GLU A 18 11.01 22.42 16.71
N ASN A 19 11.05 21.81 15.53
CA ASN A 19 10.52 22.39 14.30
C ASN A 19 9.85 21.30 13.43
N ILE A 20 8.94 21.73 12.58
CA ILE A 20 8.28 20.90 11.56
C ILE A 20 8.49 21.57 10.20
N VAL A 21 8.93 20.80 9.23
CA VAL A 21 9.14 21.29 7.86
C VAL A 21 8.16 20.60 6.93
N HIS A 22 7.25 21.38 6.37
CA HIS A 22 6.23 20.86 5.47
C HIS A 22 6.73 20.87 4.02
N LEU A 23 6.45 19.82 3.26
CA LEU A 23 6.50 19.81 1.80
C LEU A 23 5.11 20.17 1.27
N VAL A 24 4.99 21.35 0.68
CA VAL A 24 3.69 21.93 0.29
C VAL A 24 3.61 22.06 -1.22
N LEU A 25 2.62 21.42 -1.82
CA LEU A 25 2.26 21.67 -3.21
C LEU A 25 1.44 22.95 -3.30
N ALA A 26 1.90 23.90 -4.09
CA ALA A 26 1.21 25.17 -4.32
C ALA A 26 1.39 25.62 -5.77
N ARG A 27 0.61 26.62 -6.17
CA ARG A 27 0.60 27.15 -7.53
C ARG A 27 1.15 28.57 -7.52
N LEU A 28 2.04 28.88 -8.46
CA LEU A 28 2.45 30.25 -8.73
C LEU A 28 1.32 31.03 -9.42
N PRO A 29 1.27 32.38 -9.29
CA PRO A 29 0.20 33.20 -9.86
C PRO A 29 -0.03 32.96 -11.36
N ASP A 30 1.04 32.87 -12.14
CA ASP A 30 0.98 32.75 -13.60
C ASP A 30 1.17 31.31 -14.10
N ALA A 31 1.02 30.33 -13.20
CA ALA A 31 1.24 28.91 -13.52
C ALA A 31 0.15 28.35 -14.44
N PRO A 32 0.49 27.42 -15.33
CA PRO A 32 -0.48 26.73 -16.18
C PRO A 32 -1.61 26.07 -15.36
N LEU A 33 -2.81 25.99 -15.92
CA LEU A 33 -3.95 25.32 -15.27
C LEU A 33 -3.70 23.81 -15.08
N GLY A 34 -4.38 23.23 -14.09
CA GLY A 34 -4.30 21.79 -13.79
C GLY A 34 -3.00 21.40 -13.09
N VAL A 35 -2.70 20.11 -13.10
CA VAL A 35 -1.54 19.54 -12.37
C VAL A 35 -0.17 20.00 -12.91
N LYS A 36 -0.13 20.45 -14.16
CA LYS A 36 1.10 20.93 -14.82
C LYS A 36 1.60 22.28 -14.28
N GLY A 37 0.80 23.01 -13.51
CA GLY A 37 1.18 24.28 -12.90
C GLY A 37 1.45 24.18 -11.40
N ILE A 38 1.69 22.99 -10.87
CA ILE A 38 1.94 22.80 -9.45
C ILE A 38 3.44 22.74 -9.20
N SER A 39 3.90 23.56 -8.25
CA SER A 39 5.28 23.61 -7.73
C SER A 39 5.33 23.03 -6.32
N LEU A 40 6.49 22.59 -5.88
CA LEU A 40 6.72 22.06 -4.53
C LEU A 40 7.53 23.08 -3.73
N PHE A 41 7.12 23.31 -2.49
CA PHE A 41 7.77 24.24 -1.59
C PHE A 41 8.08 23.58 -0.24
N LEU A 42 9.24 23.91 0.30
CA LEU A 42 9.64 23.59 1.65
C LEU A 42 9.20 24.73 2.56
N VAL A 43 8.34 24.43 3.56
CA VAL A 43 7.70 25.44 4.42
C VAL A 43 7.95 25.08 5.88
N PRO A 44 8.94 25.69 6.55
CA PRO A 44 9.19 25.43 7.97
C PRO A 44 8.14 26.11 8.85
N LYS A 45 7.75 25.46 9.94
CA LYS A 45 6.87 26.03 10.97
C LYS A 45 7.55 27.19 11.71
N VAL A 46 8.84 27.05 11.97
CA VAL A 46 9.71 28.08 12.53
C VAL A 46 10.82 28.30 11.49
N LEU A 47 11.05 29.56 11.13
CA LEU A 47 12.10 29.93 10.19
C LEU A 47 13.47 29.55 10.78
N VAL A 48 14.39 29.16 9.90
CA VAL A 48 15.75 28.79 10.30
C VAL A 48 16.70 29.91 9.89
N ASN A 49 17.48 30.40 10.85
CA ASN A 49 18.50 31.42 10.63
C ASN A 49 19.71 30.85 9.88
N GLU A 50 20.59 31.72 9.38
CA GLU A 50 21.79 31.31 8.64
C GLU A 50 22.75 30.43 9.45
N ASP A 51 22.78 30.59 10.77
CA ASP A 51 23.58 29.79 11.70
C ASP A 51 22.90 28.44 12.10
N GLY A 52 21.70 28.14 11.53
CA GLY A 52 20.93 26.95 11.84
C GLY A 52 20.03 27.05 13.07
N SER A 53 20.08 28.15 13.82
CA SER A 53 19.20 28.37 14.98
C SER A 53 17.74 28.64 14.55
N LEU A 54 16.80 28.40 15.46
CA LEU A 54 15.40 28.70 15.22
C LEU A 54 15.16 30.23 15.31
N GLY A 55 14.51 30.74 14.29
CA GLY A 55 14.13 32.13 14.15
C GLY A 55 12.68 32.40 14.54
N GLU A 56 12.02 33.25 13.77
CA GLU A 56 10.61 33.62 13.99
C GLU A 56 9.64 32.51 13.56
N LYS A 57 8.46 32.47 14.18
CA LYS A 57 7.36 31.60 13.74
C LYS A 57 6.87 32.01 12.38
N ASN A 58 6.79 31.08 11.48
CA ASN A 58 6.21 31.29 10.16
C ASN A 58 4.66 31.43 10.25
N ASP A 59 4.06 32.05 9.26
CA ASP A 59 2.61 32.29 9.19
C ASP A 59 1.88 31.01 8.75
N LEU A 60 1.93 29.99 9.60
CA LEU A 60 1.17 28.75 9.43
C LEU A 60 0.71 28.21 10.80
N LYS A 61 -0.42 27.49 10.79
CA LYS A 61 -0.97 26.85 12.00
C LYS A 61 -1.91 25.70 11.65
N ALA A 62 -2.06 24.75 12.57
CA ALA A 62 -3.17 23.82 12.55
C ALA A 62 -4.44 24.54 13.02
N LEU A 63 -5.52 24.38 12.25
CA LEU A 63 -6.85 24.92 12.59
C LEU A 63 -7.64 23.92 13.42
N SER A 64 -7.55 22.64 13.08
CA SER A 64 -8.23 21.54 13.77
C SER A 64 -7.51 20.21 13.52
N LEU A 65 -7.86 19.24 14.34
CA LEU A 65 -7.55 17.83 14.16
C LEU A 65 -8.80 17.09 13.73
N GLU A 66 -8.64 16.12 12.82
CA GLU A 66 -9.74 15.26 12.40
C GLU A 66 -10.04 14.20 13.47
N ASP A 67 -11.32 14.04 13.79
CA ASP A 67 -11.82 12.90 14.55
C ASP A 67 -11.99 11.71 13.60
N LYS A 68 -11.30 10.60 13.86
CA LYS A 68 -11.14 9.51 12.92
C LYS A 68 -11.67 8.19 13.47
N ILE A 69 -12.02 7.28 12.56
CA ILE A 69 -12.49 5.92 12.89
C ILE A 69 -11.38 5.05 13.52
N GLY A 70 -10.10 5.33 13.24
CA GLY A 70 -8.93 4.62 13.75
C GLY A 70 -7.68 5.49 13.74
N ILE A 71 -6.53 4.90 14.09
CA ILE A 71 -5.23 5.56 14.24
C ILE A 71 -5.33 6.90 14.99
N HIS A 72 -6.04 6.90 16.13
CA HIS A 72 -6.38 8.11 16.88
C HIS A 72 -5.15 8.87 17.37
N ALA A 73 -4.05 8.18 17.71
CA ALA A 73 -2.82 8.79 18.17
C ALA A 73 -2.01 9.49 17.05
N CYS A 74 -2.37 9.29 15.78
CA CYS A 74 -1.73 9.96 14.65
C CYS A 74 -2.51 11.24 14.30
N PRO A 75 -1.98 12.46 14.58
CA PRO A 75 -2.70 13.68 14.29
C PRO A 75 -2.87 13.87 12.79
N THR A 76 -4.09 14.14 12.37
CA THR A 76 -4.46 14.50 10.99
C THR A 76 -5.04 15.89 11.02
N CYS A 77 -4.32 16.85 10.44
CA CYS A 77 -4.58 18.27 10.64
C CYS A 77 -5.27 18.92 9.45
N VAL A 78 -6.09 19.93 9.73
CA VAL A 78 -6.41 21.00 8.79
C VAL A 78 -5.38 22.11 9.01
N MET A 79 -4.53 22.34 8.02
CA MET A 79 -3.45 23.33 8.06
C MET A 79 -3.86 24.61 7.34
N SER A 80 -3.59 25.77 7.93
CA SER A 80 -3.67 27.07 7.27
C SER A 80 -2.29 27.66 7.10
N TYR A 81 -2.06 28.19 5.92
CA TYR A 81 -0.84 28.88 5.52
C TYR A 81 -1.16 30.31 5.12
N GLY A 82 -0.50 31.28 5.72
CA GLY A 82 -0.54 32.66 5.28
C GLY A 82 -1.81 33.42 5.63
N ASP A 83 -2.36 33.22 6.82
CA ASP A 83 -3.55 33.96 7.29
C ASP A 83 -3.30 35.46 7.50
N LYS A 84 -2.06 35.86 7.76
CA LYS A 84 -1.65 37.25 8.03
C LYS A 84 -0.81 37.81 6.89
N THR A 85 0.48 37.52 6.90
CA THR A 85 1.46 38.07 5.97
C THR A 85 1.76 37.18 4.78
N GLY A 86 1.44 35.90 4.88
CA GLY A 86 1.80 34.85 3.95
C GLY A 86 2.90 33.96 4.52
N ALA A 87 2.74 32.64 4.40
CA ALA A 87 3.75 31.69 4.86
C ALA A 87 4.97 31.70 3.92
N ILE A 88 6.17 31.85 4.47
CA ILE A 88 7.41 31.78 3.73
C ILE A 88 7.63 30.32 3.32
N GLY A 89 7.86 30.09 2.02
CA GLY A 89 8.19 28.80 1.46
C GLY A 89 9.31 28.91 0.44
N TYR A 90 10.17 27.91 0.39
CA TYR A 90 11.32 27.81 -0.49
C TYR A 90 11.02 26.83 -1.61
N LEU A 91 11.21 27.22 -2.86
CA LEU A 91 10.96 26.36 -4.01
C LEU A 91 11.90 25.14 -3.98
N VAL A 92 11.32 23.95 -4.18
CA VAL A 92 12.06 22.70 -4.34
C VAL A 92 12.03 22.29 -5.81
N GLY A 93 13.20 22.18 -6.42
CA GLY A 93 13.33 21.88 -7.84
C GLY A 93 12.93 23.06 -8.72
N GLU A 94 12.28 22.78 -9.85
CA GLU A 94 11.88 23.79 -10.84
C GLU A 94 10.40 24.19 -10.68
N GLU A 95 10.07 25.40 -11.10
CA GLU A 95 8.68 25.86 -11.18
C GLU A 95 7.83 24.92 -12.05
N ASN A 96 6.60 24.66 -11.61
CA ASN A 96 5.62 23.82 -12.32
C ASN A 96 6.02 22.34 -12.46
N LYS A 97 7.07 21.89 -11.77
CA LYS A 97 7.49 20.48 -11.71
C LYS A 97 7.31 19.82 -10.34
N GLY A 98 6.55 20.45 -9.45
CA GLY A 98 6.33 19.95 -8.09
C GLY A 98 5.70 18.57 -8.04
N MET A 99 4.86 18.20 -9.00
CA MET A 99 4.30 16.86 -9.08
C MET A 99 5.36 15.79 -9.34
N GLN A 100 6.36 16.07 -10.17
CA GLN A 100 7.47 15.14 -10.44
C GLN A 100 8.30 14.91 -9.18
N CYS A 101 8.66 15.97 -8.46
CA CYS A 101 9.37 15.87 -7.19
C CYS A 101 8.57 15.08 -6.15
N MET A 102 7.25 15.32 -6.08
CA MET A 102 6.37 14.61 -5.15
C MET A 102 6.27 13.12 -5.49
N PHE A 103 6.23 12.72 -6.75
CA PHE A 103 6.13 11.30 -7.12
C PHE A 103 7.31 10.47 -6.65
N THR A 104 8.51 11.04 -6.55
CA THR A 104 9.68 10.35 -5.98
C THR A 104 9.40 9.92 -4.53
N MET A 105 8.85 10.82 -3.71
CA MET A 105 8.44 10.53 -2.35
C MET A 105 7.24 9.57 -2.29
N MET A 106 6.21 9.80 -3.13
CA MET A 106 4.96 9.04 -3.11
C MET A 106 5.13 7.58 -3.49
N ASN A 107 6.04 7.25 -4.41
CA ASN A 107 6.29 5.85 -4.76
C ASN A 107 6.89 5.08 -3.59
N ASN A 108 7.81 5.69 -2.84
CA ASN A 108 8.35 5.12 -1.62
C ASN A 108 7.27 4.99 -0.53
N ALA A 109 6.45 6.03 -0.33
CA ALA A 109 5.34 6.00 0.61
C ALA A 109 4.34 4.88 0.30
N ARG A 110 4.04 4.61 -0.98
CA ARG A 110 3.14 3.53 -1.40
C ARG A 110 3.66 2.15 -1.03
N LEU A 111 4.96 1.87 -1.19
CA LEU A 111 5.57 0.62 -0.72
C LEU A 111 5.48 0.50 0.80
N THR A 112 5.75 1.58 1.52
CA THR A 112 5.62 1.62 2.98
C THR A 112 4.19 1.35 3.43
N VAL A 113 3.18 1.86 2.72
CA VAL A 113 1.75 1.56 3.01
C VAL A 113 1.42 0.09 2.73
N GLY A 114 2.00 -0.51 1.70
CA GLY A 114 1.92 -1.97 1.49
C GLY A 114 2.49 -2.75 2.68
N LEU A 115 3.64 -2.32 3.21
CA LEU A 115 4.24 -2.89 4.42
C LEU A 115 3.39 -2.68 5.67
N GLN A 116 2.69 -1.55 5.80
CA GLN A 116 1.71 -1.35 6.88
C GLN A 116 0.59 -2.37 6.79
N GLY A 117 0.11 -2.70 5.56
CA GLY A 117 -0.84 -3.79 5.33
C GLY A 117 -0.33 -5.13 5.88
N VAL A 118 0.91 -5.49 5.57
CA VAL A 118 1.56 -6.70 6.12
C VAL A 118 1.61 -6.65 7.64
N SER A 119 2.02 -5.52 8.22
CA SER A 119 2.23 -5.39 9.66
C SER A 119 0.92 -5.51 10.44
N ILE A 120 -0.16 -4.91 9.96
CA ILE A 120 -1.46 -4.98 10.63
C ILE A 120 -2.11 -6.36 10.46
N ALA A 121 -1.94 -6.99 9.29
CA ALA A 121 -2.38 -8.36 9.04
C ALA A 121 -1.66 -9.34 9.98
N GLU A 122 -0.34 -9.23 10.12
CA GLU A 122 0.45 -10.04 11.04
C GLU A 122 -0.01 -9.85 12.49
N ARG A 123 -0.21 -8.61 12.93
CA ARG A 123 -0.70 -8.32 14.27
C ARG A 123 -2.07 -8.94 14.53
N ALA A 124 -2.99 -8.81 13.58
CA ALA A 124 -4.33 -9.39 13.64
C ALA A 124 -4.28 -10.92 13.72
N TYR A 125 -3.46 -11.56 12.87
CA TYR A 125 -3.30 -13.00 12.85
C TYR A 125 -2.72 -13.54 14.17
N GLN A 126 -1.64 -12.94 14.69
CA GLN A 126 -1.01 -13.38 15.94
C GLN A 126 -1.99 -13.30 17.12
N GLN A 127 -2.76 -12.22 17.22
CA GLN A 127 -3.74 -12.05 18.29
C GLN A 127 -4.88 -13.08 18.17
N ALA A 128 -5.40 -13.31 16.97
CA ALA A 128 -6.40 -14.34 16.73
C ALA A 128 -5.89 -15.75 17.05
N LEU A 129 -4.67 -16.07 16.66
CA LEU A 129 -4.05 -17.37 16.91
C LEU A 129 -3.90 -17.62 18.41
N SER A 130 -3.43 -16.64 19.19
CA SER A 130 -3.32 -16.75 20.65
C SER A 130 -4.68 -16.99 21.28
N PHE A 131 -5.67 -16.14 20.94
CA PHE A 131 -7.04 -16.28 21.44
C PHE A 131 -7.64 -17.65 21.11
N CYS A 132 -7.50 -18.13 19.88
CA CYS A 132 -8.05 -19.41 19.44
C CYS A 132 -7.40 -20.62 20.12
N LYS A 133 -6.15 -20.52 20.56
CA LYS A 133 -5.45 -21.55 21.32
C LYS A 133 -5.88 -21.61 22.80
N GLU A 134 -6.32 -20.50 23.35
CA GLU A 134 -6.66 -20.37 24.78
C GLU A 134 -8.15 -20.50 25.04
N ARG A 135 -9.00 -19.97 24.16
CA ARG A 135 -10.46 -19.95 24.33
C ARG A 135 -11.04 -21.36 24.19
N ILE A 136 -11.64 -21.86 25.26
CA ILE A 136 -12.34 -23.14 25.28
C ILE A 136 -13.84 -22.89 25.04
N GLN A 137 -14.41 -23.55 24.02
CA GLN A 137 -15.84 -23.50 23.76
C GLN A 137 -16.30 -24.65 22.88
N GLY A 138 -17.28 -25.40 23.36
CA GLY A 138 -17.92 -26.47 22.63
C GLY A 138 -17.01 -27.67 22.37
N ILE A 139 -17.57 -28.67 21.72
CA ILE A 139 -16.90 -29.90 21.32
C ILE A 139 -16.74 -29.85 19.80
N ALA A 140 -15.48 -29.79 19.32
CA ALA A 140 -15.19 -29.76 17.89
C ALA A 140 -15.44 -31.14 17.25
N PRO A 141 -15.86 -31.22 15.98
CA PRO A 141 -16.00 -32.47 15.25
C PRO A 141 -14.76 -33.37 15.37
N GLY A 142 -14.93 -34.63 15.76
CA GLY A 142 -13.86 -35.60 15.96
C GLY A 142 -13.23 -35.60 17.36
N TYR A 143 -13.68 -34.73 18.27
CA TYR A 143 -13.25 -34.69 19.68
C TYR A 143 -14.37 -35.21 20.60
N GLN A 144 -14.02 -35.67 21.81
CA GLN A 144 -14.98 -36.16 22.81
C GLN A 144 -15.21 -35.14 23.93
N ASP A 145 -14.33 -34.15 24.08
CA ASP A 145 -14.36 -33.15 25.14
C ASP A 145 -14.34 -31.73 24.58
N ALA A 146 -14.78 -30.76 25.36
CA ALA A 146 -14.63 -29.35 25.07
C ALA A 146 -13.17 -28.97 25.07
N GLY A 147 -12.76 -28.12 24.12
CA GLY A 147 -11.36 -27.71 23.96
C GLY A 147 -11.20 -26.36 23.32
N PRO A 148 -9.94 -25.96 23.08
CA PRO A 148 -9.65 -24.71 22.39
C PRO A 148 -10.36 -24.60 21.04
N ILE A 149 -10.87 -23.39 20.74
CA ILE A 149 -11.68 -23.17 19.53
C ILE A 149 -10.90 -23.39 18.24
N ILE A 150 -9.56 -23.38 18.29
CA ILE A 150 -8.71 -23.74 17.14
C ILE A 150 -9.00 -25.16 16.61
N ARG A 151 -9.61 -26.05 17.42
CA ARG A 151 -10.03 -27.40 17.00
C ARG A 151 -11.21 -27.38 16.03
N HIS A 152 -12.00 -26.30 15.99
CA HIS A 152 -13.14 -26.18 15.08
C HIS A 152 -12.66 -25.95 13.62
N PRO A 153 -13.17 -26.72 12.65
CA PRO A 153 -12.69 -26.65 11.26
C PRO A 153 -12.78 -25.26 10.64
N ASP A 154 -13.84 -24.49 10.93
CA ASP A 154 -13.99 -23.13 10.37
C ASP A 154 -13.00 -22.13 10.99
N VAL A 155 -12.73 -22.24 12.30
CA VAL A 155 -11.69 -21.44 12.96
C VAL A 155 -10.32 -21.76 12.35
N HIS A 156 -10.04 -23.04 12.12
CA HIS A 156 -8.80 -23.46 11.47
C HIS A 156 -8.68 -22.92 10.04
N ARG A 157 -9.77 -22.94 9.26
CA ARG A 157 -9.85 -22.34 7.93
C ARG A 157 -9.51 -20.84 7.97
N MET A 158 -10.15 -20.09 8.89
CA MET A 158 -9.89 -18.65 9.03
C MET A 158 -8.43 -18.37 9.39
N LEU A 159 -7.84 -19.09 10.34
CA LEU A 159 -6.43 -18.94 10.72
C LEU A 159 -5.48 -19.29 9.57
N ALA A 160 -5.77 -20.36 8.82
CA ALA A 160 -4.96 -20.73 7.65
C ALA A 160 -5.02 -19.68 6.55
N THR A 161 -6.22 -19.11 6.28
CA THR A 161 -6.41 -18.01 5.33
C THR A 161 -5.62 -16.78 5.74
N MET A 162 -5.75 -16.35 7.00
CA MET A 162 -5.00 -15.18 7.52
C MET A 162 -3.50 -15.39 7.40
N LYS A 163 -2.99 -16.55 7.79
CA LYS A 163 -1.56 -16.87 7.70
C LYS A 163 -1.06 -16.81 6.25
N SER A 164 -1.73 -17.52 5.36
CA SER A 164 -1.34 -17.61 3.95
C SER A 164 -1.31 -16.23 3.27
N ILE A 165 -2.34 -15.41 3.48
CA ILE A 165 -2.41 -14.04 2.94
C ILE A 165 -1.27 -13.17 3.52
N THR A 166 -1.05 -13.22 4.82
CA THR A 166 -0.04 -12.39 5.48
C THR A 166 1.38 -12.72 5.00
N GLU A 167 1.70 -14.02 4.91
CA GLU A 167 3.01 -14.48 4.42
C GLU A 167 3.21 -14.11 2.94
N ALA A 168 2.19 -14.29 2.12
CA ALA A 168 2.21 -13.92 0.70
C ALA A 168 2.38 -12.41 0.49
N ALA A 169 1.68 -11.59 1.28
CA ALA A 169 1.82 -10.13 1.27
C ALA A 169 3.23 -9.69 1.69
N ARG A 170 3.82 -10.35 2.68
CA ARG A 170 5.20 -10.10 3.13
C ARG A 170 6.20 -10.41 2.02
N ALA A 171 6.10 -11.60 1.42
CA ALA A 171 6.99 -12.02 0.34
C ALA A 171 6.91 -11.06 -0.86
N LEU A 172 5.70 -10.69 -1.27
CA LEU A 172 5.47 -9.73 -2.36
C LEU A 172 6.05 -8.34 -2.05
N THR A 173 5.82 -7.84 -0.82
CA THR A 173 6.32 -6.52 -0.41
C THR A 173 7.84 -6.49 -0.36
N TYR A 174 8.47 -7.52 0.22
CA TYR A 174 9.93 -7.57 0.30
C TYR A 174 10.59 -7.73 -1.07
N THR A 175 9.96 -8.47 -1.99
CA THR A 175 10.41 -8.53 -3.39
C THR A 175 10.38 -7.14 -4.02
N ALA A 176 9.31 -6.37 -3.84
CA ALA A 176 9.23 -5.02 -4.38
C ALA A 176 10.23 -4.05 -3.72
N CYS A 177 10.52 -4.22 -2.42
CA CYS A 177 11.56 -3.44 -1.74
C CYS A 177 12.96 -3.78 -2.29
N ALA A 178 13.26 -5.06 -2.58
CA ALA A 178 14.51 -5.46 -3.20
C ALA A 178 14.71 -4.84 -4.59
N GLU A 179 13.62 -4.66 -5.36
CA GLU A 179 13.67 -3.95 -6.65
C GLU A 179 14.11 -2.48 -6.51
N VAL A 180 13.85 -1.84 -5.37
CA VAL A 180 14.36 -0.48 -5.08
C VAL A 180 15.88 -0.49 -4.98
N ASP A 181 16.42 -1.47 -4.26
CA ASP A 181 17.87 -1.60 -4.07
C ASP A 181 18.57 -1.96 -5.37
N PHE A 182 18.01 -2.88 -6.16
CA PHE A 182 18.56 -3.25 -7.47
C PHE A 182 18.50 -2.08 -8.46
N ALA A 183 17.39 -1.35 -8.52
CA ALA A 183 17.25 -0.19 -9.40
C ALA A 183 18.23 0.96 -9.06
N ALA A 184 18.66 1.07 -7.80
CA ALA A 184 19.65 2.02 -7.33
C ALA A 184 21.09 1.46 -7.32
N GLY A 185 21.27 0.16 -7.62
CA GLY A 185 22.53 -0.55 -7.55
C GLY A 185 23.49 -0.21 -8.69
N ASN A 186 24.71 -0.71 -8.59
CA ASN A 186 25.72 -0.51 -9.64
C ASN A 186 25.61 -1.64 -10.70
N LEU A 187 24.55 -1.58 -11.50
CA LEU A 187 24.22 -2.50 -12.59
C LEU A 187 24.39 -1.78 -13.95
N SER A 188 24.29 -2.51 -15.05
CA SER A 188 24.21 -1.92 -16.38
C SER A 188 22.90 -1.10 -16.55
N ASP A 189 22.90 -0.12 -17.44
CA ASP A 189 21.71 0.72 -17.70
C ASP A 189 20.50 -0.13 -18.08
N GLU A 190 20.69 -1.21 -18.85
CA GLU A 190 19.63 -2.12 -19.26
C GLU A 190 19.02 -2.89 -18.07
N GLU A 191 19.87 -3.38 -17.17
CA GLU A 191 19.44 -4.06 -15.93
C GLU A 191 18.72 -3.09 -14.99
N GLN A 192 19.24 -1.87 -14.82
CA GLN A 192 18.59 -0.83 -14.02
C GLN A 192 17.19 -0.49 -14.58
N ASP A 193 17.08 -0.32 -15.89
CA ASP A 193 15.80 -0.05 -16.56
C ASP A 193 14.80 -1.19 -16.35
N GLN A 194 15.25 -2.44 -16.38
CA GLN A 194 14.41 -3.62 -16.08
C GLN A 194 13.90 -3.57 -14.62
N HIS A 195 14.77 -3.31 -13.67
CA HIS A 195 14.40 -3.18 -12.26
C HIS A 195 13.47 -1.98 -12.02
N HIS A 196 13.69 -0.85 -12.68
CA HIS A 196 12.79 0.30 -12.64
C HIS A 196 11.38 -0.02 -13.18
N ARG A 197 11.29 -0.74 -14.31
CA ARG A 197 10.00 -1.19 -14.86
C ARG A 197 9.29 -2.15 -13.89
N ARG A 198 10.03 -3.11 -13.35
CA ARG A 198 9.53 -4.08 -12.37
C ARG A 198 9.02 -3.39 -11.11
N LEU A 199 9.81 -2.51 -10.51
CA LEU A 199 9.42 -1.69 -9.37
C LEU A 199 8.18 -0.86 -9.67
N GLY A 200 8.17 -0.20 -10.83
CA GLY A 200 7.02 0.59 -11.28
C GLY A 200 5.72 -0.22 -11.34
N LEU A 201 5.79 -1.47 -11.83
CA LEU A 201 4.66 -2.39 -11.91
C LEU A 201 4.23 -2.90 -10.53
N LEU A 202 5.19 -3.29 -9.67
CA LEU A 202 4.91 -3.88 -8.36
C LEU A 202 4.38 -2.85 -7.35
N THR A 203 4.78 -1.59 -7.43
CA THR A 203 4.39 -0.55 -6.46
C THR A 203 2.86 -0.43 -6.29
N PRO A 204 2.03 -0.23 -7.33
CA PRO A 204 0.59 -0.19 -7.18
C PRO A 204 -0.01 -1.54 -6.76
N ILE A 205 0.57 -2.65 -7.18
CA ILE A 205 0.14 -4.00 -6.79
C ILE A 205 0.35 -4.20 -5.28
N VAL A 206 1.54 -3.91 -4.78
CA VAL A 206 1.87 -4.03 -3.35
C VAL A 206 0.95 -3.15 -2.51
N LYS A 207 0.84 -1.85 -2.85
CA LYS A 207 -0.02 -0.94 -2.08
C LYS A 207 -1.47 -1.39 -2.12
N GLY A 208 -2.01 -1.70 -3.29
CA GLY A 208 -3.41 -2.04 -3.46
C GLY A 208 -3.74 -3.40 -2.85
N TRP A 209 -3.07 -4.46 -3.27
CA TRP A 209 -3.39 -5.83 -2.84
C TRP A 209 -3.11 -6.07 -1.36
N CYS A 210 -1.95 -5.64 -0.84
CA CYS A 210 -1.61 -5.86 0.57
C CYS A 210 -2.54 -5.12 1.52
N THR A 211 -3.06 -3.95 1.13
CA THR A 211 -3.99 -3.19 1.99
C THR A 211 -5.42 -3.71 1.93
N GLU A 212 -5.91 -4.20 0.78
CA GLU A 212 -7.21 -4.87 0.69
C GLU A 212 -7.21 -6.18 1.48
N THR A 213 -6.21 -7.02 1.28
CA THR A 213 -6.10 -8.30 1.98
C THR A 213 -5.88 -8.12 3.49
N ALA A 214 -5.23 -7.04 3.92
CA ALA A 214 -5.11 -6.70 5.34
C ALA A 214 -6.49 -6.43 5.98
N GLN A 215 -7.44 -5.84 5.25
CA GLN A 215 -8.81 -5.68 5.73
C GLN A 215 -9.51 -7.03 5.91
N GLU A 216 -9.32 -7.95 4.98
CA GLU A 216 -9.85 -9.31 5.09
C GLU A 216 -9.28 -10.02 6.33
N VAL A 217 -7.95 -9.97 6.52
CA VAL A 217 -7.28 -10.57 7.68
C VAL A 217 -7.77 -9.95 8.99
N ALA A 218 -7.91 -8.63 9.08
CA ALA A 218 -8.42 -7.95 10.27
C ALA A 218 -9.87 -8.35 10.57
N SER A 219 -10.71 -8.49 9.54
CA SER A 219 -12.09 -8.95 9.66
C SER A 219 -12.18 -10.39 10.15
N LEU A 220 -11.39 -11.30 9.58
CA LEU A 220 -11.33 -12.71 10.01
C LEU A 220 -10.82 -12.83 11.45
N SER A 221 -9.84 -12.01 11.82
CA SER A 221 -9.33 -11.98 13.20
C SER A 221 -10.42 -11.58 14.20
N LEU A 222 -11.18 -10.53 13.90
CA LEU A 222 -12.32 -10.12 14.71
C LEU A 222 -13.38 -11.24 14.80
N GLN A 223 -13.66 -11.91 13.69
CA GLN A 223 -14.59 -13.06 13.64
C GLN A 223 -14.12 -14.22 14.53
N CYS A 224 -12.82 -14.53 14.55
CA CYS A 224 -12.24 -15.57 15.42
C CYS A 224 -12.48 -15.29 16.91
N HIS A 225 -12.56 -14.02 17.31
CA HIS A 225 -12.85 -13.64 18.70
C HIS A 225 -14.35 -13.75 19.06
N GLY A 226 -15.24 -13.94 18.08
CA GLY A 226 -16.69 -13.96 18.30
C GLY A 226 -17.19 -12.66 18.92
N GLY A 227 -18.11 -12.74 19.88
CA GLY A 227 -18.63 -11.56 20.59
C GLY A 227 -17.55 -10.72 21.29
N MET A 228 -16.48 -11.34 21.76
CA MET A 228 -15.34 -10.64 22.35
C MET A 228 -14.61 -9.75 21.34
N GLY A 229 -14.63 -10.09 20.04
CA GLY A 229 -14.05 -9.27 18.98
C GLY A 229 -14.77 -7.94 18.77
N TYR A 230 -16.02 -7.83 19.18
CA TYR A 230 -16.82 -6.62 19.06
C TYR A 230 -16.70 -5.68 20.28
N ILE A 231 -15.91 -6.08 21.29
CA ILE A 231 -15.68 -5.32 22.52
C ILE A 231 -14.31 -4.66 22.46
N GLU A 232 -14.25 -3.35 22.80
CA GLU A 232 -13.04 -2.54 22.71
C GLU A 232 -11.87 -3.09 23.53
N GLU A 233 -12.14 -3.65 24.72
CA GLU A 233 -11.16 -4.13 25.69
C GLU A 233 -10.23 -5.22 25.13
N THR A 234 -10.66 -5.95 24.11
CA THR A 234 -9.82 -6.98 23.48
C THR A 234 -8.74 -6.40 22.57
N GLY A 235 -8.90 -5.15 22.13
CA GLY A 235 -8.00 -4.45 21.21
C GLY A 235 -8.11 -4.88 19.76
N ILE A 236 -8.82 -5.99 19.43
CA ILE A 236 -8.95 -6.44 18.03
C ILE A 236 -9.87 -5.53 17.22
N ALA A 237 -10.88 -4.92 17.86
CA ALA A 237 -11.74 -3.91 17.23
C ALA A 237 -10.92 -2.70 16.75
N GLN A 238 -9.93 -2.26 17.53
CA GLN A 238 -8.99 -1.21 17.12
C GLN A 238 -8.19 -1.62 15.87
N ILE A 239 -7.63 -2.82 15.82
CA ILE A 239 -6.88 -3.31 14.67
C ILE A 239 -7.73 -3.26 13.39
N TYR A 240 -9.00 -3.67 13.47
CA TYR A 240 -9.94 -3.61 12.36
C TYR A 240 -10.18 -2.17 11.88
N ARG A 241 -10.38 -1.22 12.80
CA ARG A 241 -10.56 0.19 12.47
C ARG A 241 -9.29 0.81 11.90
N ASP A 242 -8.14 0.55 12.52
CA ASP A 242 -6.86 1.11 12.07
C ASP A 242 -6.47 0.61 10.67
N ALA A 243 -6.80 -0.64 10.34
CA ALA A 243 -6.57 -1.19 9.01
C ALA A 243 -7.33 -0.43 7.91
N ARG A 244 -8.49 0.17 8.23
CA ARG A 244 -9.40 0.72 7.21
C ARG A 244 -8.86 1.93 6.46
N ILE A 245 -7.90 2.66 7.01
CA ILE A 245 -7.29 3.80 6.31
C ILE A 245 -6.35 3.36 5.18
N LEU A 246 -5.74 2.18 5.27
CA LEU A 246 -4.71 1.73 4.36
C LEU A 246 -5.15 1.67 2.87
N PRO A 247 -6.38 1.21 2.52
CA PRO A 247 -6.87 1.28 1.16
C PRO A 247 -7.21 2.70 0.66
N ILE A 248 -7.24 3.70 1.56
CA ILE A 248 -7.76 5.05 1.26
C ILE A 248 -6.62 6.04 1.02
N TYR A 249 -5.68 6.17 1.96
CA TYR A 249 -4.65 7.22 1.89
C TYR A 249 -3.47 6.85 0.98
N GLU A 250 -2.59 7.80 0.73
CA GLU A 250 -1.44 7.69 -0.20
C GLU A 250 -1.84 7.27 -1.62
N GLY A 251 -3.04 7.73 -2.01
CA GLY A 251 -3.77 7.34 -3.21
C GLY A 251 -4.63 6.10 -2.96
N THR A 252 -5.94 6.26 -3.14
CA THR A 252 -6.90 5.16 -2.97
C THR A 252 -6.52 3.94 -3.82
N ASN A 253 -6.99 2.76 -3.44
CA ASN A 253 -6.73 1.56 -4.24
C ASN A 253 -7.33 1.63 -5.65
N GLY A 254 -8.39 2.43 -5.86
CA GLY A 254 -8.86 2.79 -7.19
C GLY A 254 -7.81 3.58 -8.01
N ILE A 255 -7.08 4.52 -7.36
CA ILE A 255 -5.97 5.23 -8.01
C ILE A 255 -4.80 4.29 -8.29
N GLN A 256 -4.49 3.33 -7.39
CA GLN A 256 -3.46 2.31 -7.66
C GLN A 256 -3.85 1.44 -8.84
N SER A 257 -5.11 1.02 -8.93
CA SER A 257 -5.63 0.23 -10.03
C SER A 257 -5.51 0.97 -11.36
N MET A 258 -5.90 2.24 -11.38
CA MET A 258 -5.75 3.09 -12.57
C MET A 258 -4.29 3.38 -12.93
N ASP A 259 -3.40 3.49 -11.95
CA ASP A 259 -1.96 3.61 -12.18
C ASP A 259 -1.40 2.34 -12.81
N LEU A 260 -1.79 1.17 -12.30
CA LEU A 260 -1.39 -0.13 -12.85
C LEU A 260 -1.82 -0.27 -14.32
N VAL A 261 -3.11 -0.14 -14.63
CA VAL A 261 -3.59 -0.39 -15.99
C VAL A 261 -3.25 0.74 -16.96
N GLY A 262 -3.39 1.99 -16.53
CA GLY A 262 -3.29 3.16 -17.42
C GLY A 262 -1.86 3.66 -17.64
N ARG A 263 -0.94 3.42 -16.71
CA ARG A 263 0.45 3.91 -16.82
C ARG A 263 1.47 2.79 -16.88
N LYS A 264 1.28 1.71 -16.11
CA LYS A 264 2.28 0.63 -15.99
C LYS A 264 2.09 -0.46 -17.01
N ILE A 265 0.84 -0.75 -17.41
CA ILE A 265 0.56 -1.75 -18.44
C ILE A 265 0.42 -1.08 -19.82
N THR A 266 -0.47 -0.08 -19.96
CA THR A 266 -0.67 0.55 -21.26
C THR A 266 0.45 1.52 -21.64
N GLY A 267 1.09 2.17 -20.67
CA GLY A 267 2.11 3.18 -20.90
C GLY A 267 3.41 2.65 -21.50
N ASP A 268 3.77 1.39 -21.24
CA ASP A 268 4.95 0.72 -21.81
C ASP A 268 4.59 -0.33 -22.88
N GLY A 269 3.33 -0.33 -23.34
CA GLY A 269 2.84 -1.32 -24.32
C GLY A 269 2.78 -2.75 -23.78
N GLY A 270 2.73 -2.91 -22.46
CA GLY A 270 2.64 -4.21 -21.79
C GLY A 270 3.99 -4.90 -21.59
N LEU A 271 5.11 -4.21 -21.79
CA LEU A 271 6.45 -4.79 -21.66
C LEU A 271 6.68 -5.33 -20.23
N GLY A 272 6.48 -4.51 -19.22
CA GLY A 272 6.75 -4.90 -17.83
C GLY A 272 5.88 -6.05 -17.33
N ILE A 273 4.59 -6.05 -17.63
CA ILE A 273 3.70 -7.16 -17.25
C ILE A 273 4.04 -8.44 -18.00
N LYS A 274 4.43 -8.35 -19.28
CA LYS A 274 4.86 -9.50 -20.09
C LYS A 274 6.15 -10.11 -19.56
N GLU A 275 7.14 -9.31 -19.21
CA GLU A 275 8.40 -9.76 -18.57
C GLU A 275 8.09 -10.53 -17.28
N LEU A 276 7.21 -10.00 -16.43
CA LEU A 276 6.80 -10.65 -15.17
C LEU A 276 6.11 -11.99 -15.44
N ILE A 277 5.16 -12.03 -16.38
CA ILE A 277 4.44 -13.27 -16.73
C ILE A 277 5.39 -14.33 -17.30
N LEU A 278 6.34 -13.94 -18.15
CA LEU A 278 7.32 -14.87 -18.73
C LEU A 278 8.22 -15.48 -17.64
N GLU A 279 8.65 -14.68 -16.66
CA GLU A 279 9.45 -15.19 -15.54
C GLU A 279 8.63 -16.18 -14.69
N MET A 280 7.39 -15.87 -14.37
CA MET A 280 6.49 -16.78 -13.65
C MET A 280 6.22 -18.07 -14.42
N LYS A 281 6.03 -18.00 -15.74
CA LYS A 281 5.87 -19.18 -16.61
C LYS A 281 7.14 -20.02 -16.68
N SER A 282 8.30 -19.39 -16.77
CA SER A 282 9.59 -20.08 -16.72
C SER A 282 9.76 -20.83 -15.41
N PHE A 283 9.46 -20.21 -14.28
CA PHE A 283 9.44 -20.83 -12.98
C PHE A 283 8.48 -22.03 -12.91
N ALA A 284 7.23 -21.87 -13.37
CA ALA A 284 6.19 -22.91 -13.34
C ALA A 284 6.53 -24.15 -14.19
N ASN A 285 7.53 -24.08 -15.06
CA ASN A 285 8.00 -25.19 -15.88
C ASN A 285 9.26 -25.89 -15.33
N GLN A 286 9.73 -25.50 -14.13
CA GLN A 286 10.86 -26.16 -13.47
C GLN A 286 10.44 -27.51 -12.91
N THR A 287 11.20 -28.56 -13.21
CA THR A 287 10.93 -29.93 -12.74
C THR A 287 11.05 -30.10 -11.22
N SER A 288 11.77 -29.19 -10.53
CA SER A 288 11.88 -29.21 -9.06
C SER A 288 10.55 -28.98 -8.36
N LEU A 289 9.58 -28.32 -9.01
CA LEU A 289 8.26 -28.05 -8.42
C LEU A 289 7.38 -29.31 -8.33
N ASP A 290 7.62 -30.31 -9.17
CA ASP A 290 6.87 -31.59 -9.14
C ASP A 290 7.07 -32.36 -7.83
N ALA A 291 8.15 -32.09 -7.11
CA ALA A 291 8.42 -32.66 -5.79
C ALA A 291 7.74 -31.90 -4.64
N LEU A 292 7.38 -30.64 -4.84
CA LEU A 292 6.84 -29.75 -3.82
C LEU A 292 5.33 -29.56 -3.93
N LEU A 293 4.79 -29.61 -5.13
CA LEU A 293 3.39 -29.33 -5.45
C LEU A 293 2.70 -30.56 -6.05
N SER A 294 1.44 -30.76 -5.70
CA SER A 294 0.63 -31.69 -6.46
C SER A 294 0.41 -31.17 -7.89
N LYS A 295 0.23 -32.09 -8.83
CA LYS A 295 -0.07 -31.72 -10.23
C LYS A 295 -1.24 -30.73 -10.31
N ALA A 296 -2.30 -30.94 -9.54
CA ALA A 296 -3.46 -30.05 -9.54
C ALA A 296 -3.13 -28.63 -9.06
N GLN A 297 -2.21 -28.45 -8.12
CA GLN A 297 -1.77 -27.13 -7.66
C GLN A 297 -0.96 -26.43 -8.76
N LEU A 298 -0.05 -27.14 -9.38
CA LEU A 298 0.77 -26.60 -10.47
C LEU A 298 -0.07 -26.26 -11.70
N ASP A 299 -1.04 -27.11 -12.08
CA ASP A 299 -1.96 -26.85 -13.18
C ASP A 299 -2.79 -25.57 -12.90
N ARG A 300 -3.35 -25.41 -11.70
CA ARG A 300 -4.07 -24.19 -11.30
C ARG A 300 -3.20 -22.94 -11.38
N PHE A 301 -1.93 -23.03 -10.97
CA PHE A 301 -1.02 -21.89 -11.08
C PHE A 301 -0.76 -21.53 -12.55
N LYS A 302 -0.54 -22.53 -13.41
CA LYS A 302 -0.38 -22.32 -14.87
C LYS A 302 -1.63 -21.72 -15.53
N GLU A 303 -2.82 -22.19 -15.16
CA GLU A 303 -4.10 -21.62 -15.58
C GLU A 303 -4.25 -20.16 -15.18
N SER A 304 -3.88 -19.81 -13.92
CA SER A 304 -3.94 -18.43 -13.46
C SER A 304 -2.96 -17.51 -14.19
N LEU A 305 -1.78 -18.01 -14.58
CA LEU A 305 -0.84 -17.25 -15.42
C LEU A 305 -1.41 -16.98 -16.83
N THR A 306 -2.12 -17.96 -17.41
CA THR A 306 -2.80 -17.79 -18.68
C THR A 306 -3.91 -16.73 -18.57
N ALA A 307 -4.72 -16.81 -17.51
CA ALA A 307 -5.76 -15.82 -17.26
C ALA A 307 -5.19 -14.39 -17.06
N LEU A 308 -4.04 -14.24 -16.38
CA LEU A 308 -3.38 -12.94 -16.24
C LEU A 308 -2.86 -12.41 -17.58
N GLU A 309 -2.33 -13.27 -18.43
CA GLU A 309 -1.88 -12.90 -19.78
C GLU A 309 -3.05 -12.44 -20.64
N GLU A 310 -4.17 -13.17 -20.65
CA GLU A 310 -5.40 -12.82 -21.36
C GLU A 310 -5.99 -11.50 -20.84
N ALA A 311 -6.06 -11.30 -19.52
CA ALA A 311 -6.51 -10.05 -18.91
C ALA A 311 -5.61 -8.87 -19.29
N SER A 312 -4.29 -9.08 -19.34
CA SER A 312 -3.33 -8.06 -19.77
C SER A 312 -3.51 -7.69 -21.24
N ALA A 313 -3.74 -8.68 -22.11
CA ALA A 313 -4.05 -8.46 -23.50
C ALA A 313 -5.38 -7.72 -23.69
N LEU A 314 -6.39 -8.03 -22.87
CA LEU A 314 -7.68 -7.33 -22.89
C LEU A 314 -7.52 -5.84 -22.54
N VAL A 315 -6.70 -5.52 -21.52
CA VAL A 315 -6.35 -4.12 -21.16
C VAL A 315 -5.69 -3.42 -22.34
N LEU A 316 -4.68 -4.03 -22.95
CA LEU A 316 -3.93 -3.44 -24.08
C LEU A 316 -4.80 -3.22 -25.31
N ASN A 317 -5.62 -4.20 -25.68
CA ASN A 317 -6.51 -4.13 -26.84
C ASN A 317 -7.62 -3.08 -26.70
N ASN A 318 -7.93 -2.67 -25.46
CA ASN A 318 -8.95 -1.67 -25.16
C ASN A 318 -8.37 -0.37 -24.56
N SER A 319 -7.07 -0.14 -24.71
CA SER A 319 -6.35 1.00 -24.09
C SER A 319 -6.94 2.38 -24.42
N GLU A 320 -7.54 2.53 -25.61
CA GLU A 320 -8.22 3.76 -26.05
C GLU A 320 -9.57 3.97 -25.34
N ASN A 321 -10.24 2.91 -24.92
CA ASN A 321 -11.48 2.99 -24.15
C ASN A 321 -11.19 3.11 -22.65
N LYS A 322 -10.83 4.31 -22.21
CA LYS A 322 -10.44 4.59 -20.82
C LYS A 322 -11.54 4.24 -19.82
N HIS A 323 -12.81 4.32 -20.20
CA HIS A 323 -13.93 3.93 -19.34
C HIS A 323 -13.93 2.42 -19.09
N TYR A 324 -13.84 1.63 -20.16
CA TYR A 324 -13.77 0.17 -20.06
C TYR A 324 -12.57 -0.29 -19.24
N VAL A 325 -11.38 0.22 -19.56
CA VAL A 325 -10.14 -0.09 -18.80
C VAL A 325 -10.28 0.28 -17.32
N GLY A 326 -10.93 1.42 -17.04
CA GLY A 326 -11.21 1.84 -15.66
C GLY A 326 -12.15 0.90 -14.91
N MET A 327 -13.15 0.33 -15.57
CA MET A 327 -14.09 -0.62 -14.94
C MET A 327 -13.41 -1.92 -14.48
N ILE A 328 -12.43 -2.42 -15.23
CA ILE A 328 -11.73 -3.69 -14.93
C ILE A 328 -10.44 -3.48 -14.13
N ALA A 329 -10.06 -2.23 -13.87
CA ALA A 329 -8.77 -1.90 -13.28
C ALA A 329 -8.55 -2.53 -11.89
N PHE A 330 -9.58 -2.50 -11.04
CA PHE A 330 -9.48 -3.04 -9.68
C PHE A 330 -9.33 -4.57 -9.71
N ASP A 331 -10.10 -5.26 -10.52
CA ASP A 331 -10.00 -6.71 -10.68
C ASP A 331 -8.64 -7.11 -11.24
N MET A 332 -8.11 -6.34 -12.20
CA MET A 332 -6.76 -6.54 -12.73
C MET A 332 -5.67 -6.38 -11.65
N LEU A 333 -5.82 -5.40 -10.76
CA LEU A 333 -4.91 -5.20 -9.63
C LEU A 333 -4.98 -6.40 -8.67
N MET A 334 -6.17 -6.82 -8.27
CA MET A 334 -6.36 -7.92 -7.33
C MET A 334 -5.86 -9.25 -7.91
N MET A 335 -6.13 -9.51 -9.19
CA MET A 335 -5.61 -10.68 -9.92
C MET A 335 -4.08 -10.67 -9.95
N SER A 336 -3.49 -9.56 -10.38
CA SER A 336 -2.03 -9.42 -10.45
C SER A 336 -1.37 -9.62 -9.08
N GLY A 337 -1.94 -9.03 -8.04
CA GLY A 337 -1.44 -9.19 -6.67
C GLY A 337 -1.52 -10.63 -6.18
N THR A 338 -2.66 -11.28 -6.35
CA THR A 338 -2.86 -12.68 -5.92
C THR A 338 -1.89 -13.64 -6.61
N ILE A 339 -1.74 -13.52 -7.93
CA ILE A 339 -0.90 -14.43 -8.72
C ILE A 339 0.59 -14.19 -8.41
N THR A 340 1.01 -12.91 -8.33
CA THR A 340 2.40 -12.58 -8.03
C THR A 340 2.77 -12.98 -6.59
N ALA A 341 1.88 -12.76 -5.63
CA ALA A 341 2.09 -13.18 -4.25
C ALA A 341 2.15 -14.71 -4.12
N ALA A 342 1.27 -15.44 -4.80
CA ALA A 342 1.33 -16.90 -4.86
C ALA A 342 2.66 -17.40 -5.46
N TRP A 343 3.12 -16.78 -6.53
CA TRP A 343 4.43 -17.09 -7.10
C TRP A 343 5.57 -16.90 -6.12
N GLN A 344 5.57 -15.80 -5.34
CA GLN A 344 6.60 -15.58 -4.33
C GLN A 344 6.58 -16.66 -3.23
N MET A 345 5.39 -17.10 -2.82
CA MET A 345 5.23 -18.20 -1.87
C MET A 345 5.74 -19.55 -2.42
N LEU A 346 5.61 -19.77 -3.73
CA LEU A 346 6.14 -20.99 -4.36
C LEU A 346 7.66 -20.98 -4.50
N LYS A 347 8.30 -19.80 -4.47
CA LYS A 347 9.78 -19.64 -4.48
C LYS A 347 10.40 -19.81 -3.10
N SER A 348 9.63 -19.64 -2.02
CA SER A 348 10.06 -19.73 -0.62
C SER A 348 10.10 -21.16 -0.12
#